data_37ec4f9dada4fc1015a8718240bbb65c
#
_entry.id   37ec4f9dada4fc1015a8718240bbb65c
#
_cell.length_a   1.000
_cell.length_b   1.000
_cell.length_c   1.000
_cell.angle_alpha   90.00
_cell.angle_beta   90.00
_cell.angle_gamma   90.00
#
_symmetry.space_group_name_H-M   'P 1'
#
loop_
_entity.id
_entity.type
_entity.pdbx_description
1 polymer ?
#
loop_
_entity_poly.entity_id
_entity_poly.type
_entity_poly.pdbx_seq_one_letter_code
_entity_poly.pdbx_strand_id
1 'polypeptide(L)'
;MRLLRSVVGLGCLATAAPAQVSYQPQQPTEKLLILPLTVKSPADSVFSVALMDVAREKLGSMAKYKIQVIPKPKLCEALKASDYTCDVLLDETQANQLGRFLSVNAYTTGTLDRSGGTITTTIRVRDIGSSGLAALFTISAGNPGTAASVGEAIAQRLNTLVRAAEQARDCDEQRKKSQFPKALDAARKALAIEPNLPAAHICVATVYEAQHMPLDSLLAAYQRAAKGDSLNATAWENIAHLYQQKGDTLKAIDALIHELAGEPHNTQLRLGIAELLRQQKRYERAKATLDEGLTKSPNDQRLQDFRQRICIEGELYRCALDGFVEQVKNDPSKLGDSTVLKAALGAAQQLSDTQQLLFFSRAAVAHLPKSAAFWKALGSAYDLKGQKDSSVWAYKQSLKLDPTDVKASLLVARGIVEGTTYDTAQANKLKSDTAALRVLRTAFADRIDSAKAYIAPALSSPDSTDRLSAAVFVLTAGSKLAQAGAYDRAYPWLDQLLQLVAPRSPADTVGPRQQIRLQASFWYGVSSVASLSGPWTAMTKTKSCSDAKAISDRLTRTKDALAFGARVHLPTANTMLQNVAKFEAVMPQVKKQFKCKNF
;
A
#
# COMPACT_ATOMS: atom_id res chain seq x y z
N MET A 1 67.78 -61.53 15.30
CA MET A 1 68.95 -62.23 14.56
C MET A 1 69.65 -61.15 13.77
N ARG A 2 70.86 -60.78 14.29
CA ARG A 2 72.15 -60.78 13.61
C ARG A 2 72.18 -59.97 12.29
N LEU A 3 73.13 -59.06 11.97
CA LEU A 3 74.55 -58.77 12.32
C LEU A 3 74.89 -57.40 11.72
N LEU A 4 75.44 -56.49 12.44
CA LEU A 4 76.80 -55.89 12.29
C LEU A 4 77.42 -55.88 10.91
N ARG A 5 77.84 -54.69 10.44
CA ARG A 5 79.29 -54.42 10.15
C ARG A 5 79.50 -52.91 9.92
N SER A 6 80.52 -52.45 10.65
CA SER A 6 81.17 -51.15 10.61
C SER A 6 81.98 -50.96 9.35
N VAL A 7 82.03 -49.74 8.77
CA VAL A 7 83.17 -49.26 7.99
C VAL A 7 83.48 -47.85 8.37
N VAL A 8 84.67 -47.61 8.88
CA VAL A 8 85.37 -46.38 9.15
C VAL A 8 85.79 -45.74 7.83
N GLY A 9 85.61 -44.45 7.65
CA GLY A 9 86.21 -43.79 6.48
C GLY A 9 86.20 -42.28 6.59
N LEU A 10 87.33 -41.74 6.97
CA LEU A 10 87.96 -40.43 6.71
C LEU A 10 87.12 -39.15 6.65
N GLY A 11 87.49 -38.21 7.49
CA GLY A 11 87.04 -36.84 7.50
C GLY A 11 87.50 -36.01 6.30
N CYS A 12 86.59 -35.18 5.80
CA CYS A 12 86.91 -33.95 5.08
C CYS A 12 86.32 -32.76 5.91
N LEU A 13 87.20 -31.99 6.45
CA LEU A 13 86.88 -30.68 7.03
C LEU A 13 86.47 -29.74 5.89
N ALA A 14 85.16 -29.60 5.66
CA ALA A 14 84.64 -28.53 4.83
C ALA A 14 84.32 -27.31 5.75
N THR A 15 85.09 -26.28 5.56
CA THR A 15 84.79 -24.96 6.16
C THR A 15 83.45 -24.49 5.65
N ALA A 16 82.43 -24.50 6.54
CA ALA A 16 81.15 -23.90 6.28
C ALA A 16 81.33 -22.38 6.20
N ALA A 17 81.22 -21.79 5.00
CA ALA A 17 80.98 -20.38 4.83
C ALA A 17 79.62 -20.03 5.45
N PRO A 18 79.48 -18.91 6.20
CA PRO A 18 78.20 -18.51 6.72
C PRO A 18 77.27 -18.23 5.54
N ALA A 19 76.15 -18.97 5.45
CA ALA A 19 75.07 -18.67 4.52
C ALA A 19 74.56 -17.26 4.86
N GLN A 20 74.84 -16.29 3.99
CA GLN A 20 74.17 -15.02 3.99
C GLN A 20 72.69 -15.29 3.75
N VAL A 21 71.90 -15.27 4.82
CA VAL A 21 70.43 -15.21 4.70
C VAL A 21 70.11 -13.88 4.03
N SER A 22 69.94 -13.91 2.72
CA SER A 22 69.40 -12.77 2.00
C SER A 22 67.98 -12.52 2.53
N TYR A 23 67.81 -11.52 3.36
CA TYR A 23 66.51 -11.05 3.77
C TYR A 23 65.80 -10.49 2.55
N GLN A 24 65.02 -11.33 1.85
CA GLN A 24 64.05 -10.85 0.89
C GLN A 24 62.89 -10.29 1.68
N PRO A 25 62.62 -9.00 1.57
CA PRO A 25 61.42 -8.43 2.21
C PRO A 25 60.23 -9.21 1.65
N GLN A 26 59.44 -9.83 2.52
CA GLN A 26 58.20 -10.49 2.16
C GLN A 26 57.33 -9.47 1.40
N GLN A 27 56.87 -9.85 0.20
CA GLN A 27 55.93 -9.02 -0.54
C GLN A 27 54.66 -8.87 0.27
N PRO A 28 54.06 -7.66 0.30
CA PRO A 28 52.82 -7.44 1.03
C PRO A 28 51.74 -8.40 0.52
N THR A 29 51.08 -9.07 1.44
CA THR A 29 50.00 -10.03 1.13
C THR A 29 48.70 -9.36 0.78
N GLU A 30 48.49 -8.15 1.30
CA GLU A 30 47.28 -7.33 1.06
C GLU A 30 47.37 -6.56 -0.25
N LYS A 31 46.28 -6.60 -1.04
CA LYS A 31 46.18 -5.92 -2.33
C LYS A 31 45.06 -4.94 -2.35
N LEU A 32 45.30 -3.74 -2.91
CA LEU A 32 44.30 -2.68 -3.08
C LEU A 32 44.14 -2.34 -4.56
N LEU A 33 42.87 -2.30 -5.01
CA LEU A 33 42.49 -1.84 -6.32
C LEU A 33 41.96 -0.42 -6.22
N ILE A 34 42.61 0.53 -6.90
CA ILE A 34 42.16 1.92 -6.98
C ILE A 34 41.46 2.13 -8.32
N LEU A 35 40.17 2.50 -8.29
CA LEU A 35 39.33 2.68 -9.47
C LEU A 35 39.01 4.16 -9.70
N PRO A 36 38.74 4.60 -10.95
CA PRO A 36 38.17 5.91 -11.23
C PRO A 36 36.84 6.11 -10.49
N LEU A 37 36.56 7.35 -10.09
CA LEU A 37 35.32 7.72 -9.40
C LEU A 37 34.21 7.98 -10.41
N THR A 38 32.97 7.66 -10.08
CA THR A 38 31.80 8.04 -10.86
C THR A 38 31.62 9.54 -10.84
N VAL A 39 31.09 10.12 -11.92
CA VAL A 39 30.98 11.56 -12.11
C VAL A 39 29.54 11.98 -12.38
N LYS A 40 29.16 13.19 -11.97
CA LYS A 40 27.86 13.75 -12.30
C LYS A 40 27.79 14.25 -13.75
N SER A 41 28.90 14.83 -14.24
CA SER A 41 29.03 15.30 -15.63
C SER A 41 29.97 14.37 -16.40
N PRO A 42 29.59 13.85 -17.57
CA PRO A 42 30.48 13.04 -18.41
C PRO A 42 31.79 13.72 -18.77
N ALA A 43 31.81 15.08 -18.84
CA ALA A 43 33.02 15.86 -19.10
C ALA A 43 34.08 15.73 -18.01
N ASP A 44 33.72 15.29 -16.80
CA ASP A 44 34.64 15.12 -15.68
C ASP A 44 35.27 13.72 -15.62
N SER A 45 34.92 12.80 -16.53
CA SER A 45 35.43 11.43 -16.53
C SER A 45 36.95 11.35 -16.71
N VAL A 46 37.50 12.15 -17.64
CA VAL A 46 38.95 12.22 -17.86
C VAL A 46 39.67 12.74 -16.61
N PHE A 47 39.09 13.73 -15.95
CA PHE A 47 39.65 14.24 -14.69
C PHE A 47 39.61 13.23 -13.58
N SER A 48 38.52 12.46 -13.45
CA SER A 48 38.38 11.35 -12.47
C SER A 48 39.46 10.29 -12.69
N VAL A 49 39.66 9.85 -13.92
CA VAL A 49 40.73 8.89 -14.27
C VAL A 49 42.10 9.43 -13.88
N ALA A 50 42.44 10.66 -14.32
CA ALA A 50 43.73 11.27 -14.06
C ALA A 50 44.04 11.40 -12.57
N LEU A 51 43.07 11.87 -11.77
CA LEU A 51 43.29 12.03 -10.33
C LEU A 51 43.48 10.68 -9.60
N MET A 52 42.75 9.64 -10.00
CA MET A 52 42.88 8.32 -9.36
C MET A 52 44.13 7.57 -9.84
N ASP A 53 44.64 7.87 -11.04
CA ASP A 53 45.94 7.40 -11.49
C ASP A 53 47.07 7.99 -10.65
N VAL A 54 47.02 9.30 -10.35
CA VAL A 54 47.98 9.94 -9.43
C VAL A 54 47.89 9.31 -8.04
N ALA A 55 46.67 9.11 -7.53
CA ALA A 55 46.47 8.47 -6.22
C ALA A 55 47.07 7.04 -6.18
N ARG A 56 46.90 6.25 -7.26
CA ARG A 56 47.43 4.90 -7.40
C ARG A 56 48.94 4.88 -7.40
N GLU A 57 49.59 5.75 -8.19
CA GLU A 57 51.04 5.83 -8.30
C GLU A 57 51.69 6.30 -7.00
N LYS A 58 51.17 7.39 -6.43
CA LYS A 58 51.69 7.95 -5.17
C LYS A 58 51.54 6.98 -4.02
N LEU A 59 50.35 6.36 -3.83
CA LEU A 59 50.15 5.37 -2.78
C LEU A 59 51.06 4.15 -2.98
N GLY A 60 51.23 3.65 -4.22
CA GLY A 60 52.11 2.54 -4.53
C GLY A 60 53.56 2.81 -4.11
N SER A 61 54.03 4.06 -4.18
CA SER A 61 55.37 4.43 -3.70
C SER A 61 55.44 4.59 -2.17
N MET A 62 54.41 5.24 -1.56
CA MET A 62 54.35 5.51 -0.10
C MET A 62 54.19 4.21 0.73
N ALA A 63 53.38 3.29 0.26
CA ALA A 63 52.96 2.10 1.00
C ALA A 63 53.62 0.79 0.46
N LYS A 64 54.68 0.88 -0.31
CA LYS A 64 55.35 -0.22 -1.05
C LYS A 64 55.52 -1.51 -0.27
N TYR A 65 55.81 -1.43 1.02
CA TYR A 65 56.09 -2.60 1.88
C TYR A 65 54.89 -2.99 2.76
N LYS A 66 53.77 -2.26 2.68
CA LYS A 66 52.60 -2.47 3.52
C LYS A 66 51.38 -3.01 2.77
N ILE A 67 51.23 -2.58 1.52
CA ILE A 67 50.13 -2.98 0.66
C ILE A 67 50.59 -2.98 -0.82
N GLN A 68 50.11 -3.93 -1.59
CA GLN A 68 50.33 -3.97 -3.03
C GLN A 68 49.20 -3.23 -3.73
N VAL A 69 49.47 -2.05 -4.27
CA VAL A 69 48.52 -1.34 -5.11
C VAL A 69 48.56 -1.93 -6.51
N ILE A 70 47.41 -2.31 -7.08
CA ILE A 70 47.30 -2.85 -8.44
C ILE A 70 47.72 -1.76 -9.45
N PRO A 71 48.77 -1.97 -10.24
CA PRO A 71 49.25 -0.96 -11.18
C PRO A 71 48.28 -0.80 -12.38
N LYS A 72 48.26 0.40 -13.01
CA LYS A 72 47.38 0.71 -14.15
C LYS A 72 47.47 -0.31 -15.29
N PRO A 73 48.66 -0.79 -15.74
CA PRO A 73 48.73 -1.77 -16.80
C PRO A 73 47.97 -3.06 -16.50
N LYS A 74 48.09 -3.58 -15.26
CA LYS A 74 47.37 -4.78 -14.83
C LYS A 74 45.88 -4.57 -14.71
N LEU A 75 45.43 -3.38 -14.25
CA LEU A 75 44.03 -2.99 -14.27
C LEU A 75 43.47 -2.95 -15.69
N CYS A 76 44.20 -2.30 -16.62
CA CYS A 76 43.83 -2.26 -18.04
C CYS A 76 43.73 -3.63 -18.70
N GLU A 77 44.65 -4.51 -18.41
CA GLU A 77 44.61 -5.91 -18.90
C GLU A 77 43.33 -6.63 -18.44
N ALA A 78 43.01 -6.52 -17.16
CA ALA A 78 41.79 -7.12 -16.57
C ALA A 78 40.50 -6.51 -17.15
N LEU A 79 40.45 -5.20 -17.33
CA LEU A 79 39.30 -4.51 -17.94
C LEU A 79 39.09 -4.95 -19.41
N LYS A 80 40.17 -4.98 -20.21
CA LYS A 80 40.11 -5.45 -21.60
C LYS A 80 39.69 -6.92 -21.72
N ALA A 81 40.11 -7.78 -20.79
CA ALA A 81 39.66 -9.18 -20.73
C ALA A 81 38.15 -9.32 -20.43
N SER A 82 37.52 -8.25 -19.96
CA SER A 82 36.08 -8.15 -19.67
C SER A 82 35.34 -7.22 -20.65
N ASP A 83 35.91 -6.92 -21.82
CA ASP A 83 35.37 -6.07 -22.88
C ASP A 83 35.17 -4.60 -22.46
N TYR A 84 35.88 -4.11 -21.45
CA TYR A 84 35.87 -2.72 -21.02
C TYR A 84 37.07 -1.93 -21.53
N THR A 85 36.91 -0.62 -21.66
CA THR A 85 38.02 0.31 -21.87
C THR A 85 38.80 0.53 -20.57
N CYS A 86 40.09 0.93 -20.67
CA CYS A 86 40.94 1.18 -19.50
C CYS A 86 40.44 2.31 -18.57
N ASP A 87 39.66 3.21 -19.11
CA ASP A 87 39.19 4.43 -18.43
C ASP A 87 37.68 4.37 -18.09
N VAL A 88 37.11 3.16 -18.09
CA VAL A 88 35.70 2.95 -17.75
C VAL A 88 35.42 3.32 -16.29
N LEU A 89 34.30 3.98 -16.06
CA LEU A 89 33.77 4.24 -14.73
C LEU A 89 32.85 3.06 -14.34
N LEU A 90 33.30 2.24 -13.40
CA LEU A 90 32.57 1.06 -12.94
C LEU A 90 31.58 1.42 -11.84
N ASP A 91 30.42 0.79 -11.86
CA ASP A 91 29.53 0.79 -10.71
C ASP A 91 30.06 -0.11 -9.59
N GLU A 92 29.40 -0.11 -8.44
CA GLU A 92 29.87 -0.86 -7.27
C GLU A 92 29.85 -2.39 -7.49
N THR A 93 28.89 -2.90 -8.25
CA THR A 93 28.78 -4.33 -8.57
C THR A 93 29.91 -4.78 -9.47
N GLN A 94 30.17 -4.02 -10.54
CA GLN A 94 31.27 -4.24 -11.48
C GLN A 94 32.63 -4.12 -10.79
N ALA A 95 32.78 -3.11 -9.91
CA ALA A 95 33.99 -2.91 -9.11
C ALA A 95 34.26 -4.10 -8.19
N ASN A 96 33.25 -4.64 -7.54
CA ASN A 96 33.36 -5.84 -6.69
C ASN A 96 33.76 -7.08 -7.52
N GLN A 97 33.13 -7.30 -8.68
CA GLN A 97 33.45 -8.41 -9.57
C GLN A 97 34.89 -8.33 -10.06
N LEU A 98 35.35 -7.17 -10.49
CA LEU A 98 36.71 -6.93 -10.91
C LEU A 98 37.70 -7.14 -9.75
N GLY A 99 37.38 -6.68 -8.56
CA GLY A 99 38.18 -6.87 -7.36
C GLY A 99 38.35 -8.35 -7.02
N ARG A 100 37.30 -9.15 -7.11
CA ARG A 100 37.35 -10.62 -6.92
C ARG A 100 38.15 -11.29 -8.00
N PHE A 101 37.99 -10.90 -9.26
CA PHE A 101 38.78 -11.43 -10.39
C PHE A 101 40.27 -11.17 -10.21
N LEU A 102 40.66 -9.99 -9.76
CA LEU A 102 42.04 -9.63 -9.46
C LEU A 102 42.55 -10.16 -8.12
N SER A 103 41.69 -10.85 -7.36
CA SER A 103 41.99 -11.37 -6.01
C SER A 103 42.59 -10.31 -5.10
N VAL A 104 41.94 -9.12 -5.06
CA VAL A 104 42.33 -8.03 -4.16
C VAL A 104 41.58 -8.14 -2.83
N ASN A 105 42.15 -7.57 -1.78
CA ASN A 105 41.54 -7.56 -0.44
C ASN A 105 40.63 -6.35 -0.24
N ALA A 106 40.91 -5.27 -0.98
CA ALA A 106 40.07 -4.07 -0.95
C ALA A 106 40.09 -3.33 -2.29
N TYR A 107 39.06 -2.54 -2.53
CA TYR A 107 38.97 -1.65 -3.70
C TYR A 107 38.34 -0.31 -3.33
N THR A 108 38.61 0.73 -4.15
CA THR A 108 37.98 2.04 -3.98
C THR A 108 36.82 2.21 -4.95
N THR A 109 35.72 2.82 -4.45
CA THR A 109 34.63 3.40 -5.24
C THR A 109 34.35 4.81 -4.76
N GLY A 110 33.49 5.55 -5.42
CA GLY A 110 33.07 6.86 -4.94
C GLY A 110 32.60 7.77 -6.05
N THR A 111 32.43 9.05 -5.70
CA THR A 111 31.90 10.07 -6.61
C THR A 111 32.84 11.30 -6.66
N LEU A 112 32.88 11.91 -7.83
CA LEU A 112 33.53 13.19 -8.08
C LEU A 112 32.48 14.22 -8.47
N ASP A 113 32.48 15.35 -7.79
CA ASP A 113 31.65 16.51 -8.08
C ASP A 113 32.53 17.75 -8.24
N ARG A 114 32.43 18.42 -9.39
CA ARG A 114 33.17 19.67 -9.71
C ARG A 114 32.25 20.87 -9.86
N SER A 115 31.09 20.84 -9.20
CA SER A 115 30.15 21.96 -9.22
C SER A 115 30.56 23.09 -8.26
N GLY A 116 30.13 24.31 -8.54
CA GLY A 116 30.28 25.44 -7.64
C GLY A 116 31.72 25.95 -7.40
N GLY A 117 32.67 25.65 -8.29
CA GLY A 117 34.06 26.08 -8.13
C GLY A 117 34.88 25.30 -7.11
N THR A 118 34.34 24.18 -6.63
CA THR A 118 35.01 23.26 -5.71
C THR A 118 35.09 21.86 -6.33
N ILE A 119 36.18 21.15 -6.07
CA ILE A 119 36.30 19.73 -6.39
C ILE A 119 36.03 18.96 -5.11
N THR A 120 34.97 18.16 -5.10
CA THR A 120 34.63 17.29 -3.97
C THR A 120 34.67 15.85 -4.42
N THR A 121 35.49 15.04 -3.74
CA THR A 121 35.56 13.59 -3.94
C THR A 121 35.09 12.88 -2.71
N THR A 122 34.09 12.02 -2.83
CA THR A 122 33.67 11.10 -1.76
C THR A 122 34.17 9.72 -2.13
N ILE A 123 35.06 9.16 -1.32
CA ILE A 123 35.75 7.91 -1.59
C ILE A 123 35.37 6.90 -0.51
N ARG A 124 34.96 5.73 -0.95
CA ARG A 124 34.71 4.58 -0.12
C ARG A 124 35.73 3.49 -0.43
N VAL A 125 36.42 3.02 0.60
CA VAL A 125 37.25 1.82 0.53
C VAL A 125 36.39 0.64 0.98
N ARG A 126 36.26 -0.37 0.14
CA ARG A 126 35.47 -1.59 0.40
C ARG A 126 36.43 -2.77 0.60
N ASP A 127 36.24 -3.51 1.71
CA ASP A 127 36.91 -4.78 1.93
C ASP A 127 36.21 -5.90 1.18
N ILE A 128 36.99 -6.77 0.51
CA ILE A 128 36.54 -8.06 -0.02
C ILE A 128 36.96 -9.19 0.94
N GLY A 129 37.97 -8.96 1.73
CA GLY A 129 38.49 -9.86 2.76
C GLY A 129 38.56 -9.17 4.12
N SER A 130 39.62 -9.39 4.88
CA SER A 130 39.83 -8.84 6.22
C SER A 130 40.97 -7.81 6.21
N SER A 131 41.03 -6.92 5.21
CA SER A 131 42.12 -5.94 5.10
C SER A 131 42.08 -4.87 6.21
N GLY A 132 40.89 -4.63 6.79
CA GLY A 132 40.68 -3.59 7.78
C GLY A 132 40.70 -2.17 7.21
N LEU A 133 40.67 -2.04 5.88
CA LEU A 133 40.77 -0.76 5.16
C LEU A 133 39.41 -0.09 4.95
N ALA A 134 38.29 -0.75 5.24
CA ALA A 134 36.96 -0.19 5.02
C ALA A 134 36.84 1.19 5.66
N ALA A 135 36.50 2.19 4.86
CA ALA A 135 36.36 3.58 5.31
C ALA A 135 35.57 4.39 4.28
N LEU A 136 34.92 5.44 4.74
CA LEU A 136 34.28 6.46 3.90
C LEU A 136 34.88 7.82 4.27
N PHE A 137 35.40 8.56 3.28
CA PHE A 137 35.94 9.90 3.50
C PHE A 137 35.72 10.82 2.31
N THR A 138 35.73 12.11 2.58
CA THR A 138 35.60 13.15 1.57
C THR A 138 36.84 14.02 1.54
N ILE A 139 37.32 14.35 0.33
CA ILE A 139 38.36 15.34 0.09
C ILE A 139 37.76 16.47 -0.73
N SER A 140 37.90 17.70 -0.25
CA SER A 140 37.47 18.90 -0.93
C SER A 140 38.65 19.81 -1.21
N ALA A 141 38.76 20.30 -2.44
CA ALA A 141 39.79 21.26 -2.86
C ALA A 141 39.13 22.44 -3.55
N GLY A 142 39.61 23.65 -3.27
CA GLY A 142 39.18 24.87 -4.00
C GLY A 142 39.67 24.88 -5.44
N ASN A 143 39.06 25.71 -6.28
CA ASN A 143 39.46 25.90 -7.66
C ASN A 143 40.57 27.00 -7.74
N PRO A 144 41.71 26.79 -8.49
CA PRO A 144 41.94 25.70 -9.40
C PRO A 144 42.65 24.52 -8.73
N GLY A 145 41.88 23.49 -8.29
CA GLY A 145 42.45 22.20 -7.89
C GLY A 145 42.87 21.41 -9.15
N THR A 146 44.05 20.81 -9.10
CA THR A 146 44.53 19.92 -10.16
C THR A 146 44.27 18.46 -9.84
N ALA A 147 44.17 17.61 -10.85
CA ALA A 147 44.10 16.16 -10.64
C ALA A 147 45.31 15.65 -9.83
N ALA A 148 46.47 16.27 -9.99
CA ALA A 148 47.69 15.93 -9.25
C ALA A 148 47.54 16.24 -7.75
N SER A 149 47.11 17.46 -7.39
CA SER A 149 46.99 17.88 -5.97
C SER A 149 45.89 17.07 -5.23
N VAL A 150 44.74 16.85 -5.86
CA VAL A 150 43.65 16.05 -5.24
C VAL A 150 44.03 14.57 -5.17
N GLY A 151 44.63 14.02 -6.24
CA GLY A 151 45.11 12.62 -6.25
C GLY A 151 46.18 12.36 -5.18
N GLU A 152 47.10 13.32 -4.94
CA GLU A 152 48.09 13.23 -3.88
C GLU A 152 47.43 13.25 -2.49
N ALA A 153 46.46 14.14 -2.27
CA ALA A 153 45.70 14.20 -1.00
C ALA A 153 44.94 12.86 -0.73
N ILE A 154 44.38 12.27 -1.78
CA ILE A 154 43.75 10.94 -1.71
C ILE A 154 44.80 9.88 -1.33
N ALA A 155 45.97 9.86 -1.97
CA ALA A 155 47.05 8.92 -1.67
C ALA A 155 47.54 9.04 -0.22
N GLN A 156 47.71 10.26 0.30
CA GLN A 156 48.09 10.52 1.68
C GLN A 156 47.02 10.00 2.66
N ARG A 157 45.74 10.24 2.33
CA ARG A 157 44.62 9.75 3.15
C ARG A 157 44.55 8.21 3.16
N LEU A 158 44.69 7.57 2.01
CA LEU A 158 44.75 6.11 1.90
C LEU A 158 46.00 5.53 2.62
N ASN A 159 47.14 6.19 2.56
CA ASN A 159 48.34 5.76 3.30
C ASN A 159 48.13 5.81 4.83
N THR A 160 47.43 6.81 5.33
CA THR A 160 47.03 6.90 6.73
C THR A 160 46.14 5.70 7.11
N LEU A 161 45.13 5.38 6.28
CA LEU A 161 44.26 4.22 6.48
C LEU A 161 45.06 2.89 6.47
N VAL A 162 46.00 2.70 5.54
CA VAL A 162 46.86 1.51 5.48
C VAL A 162 47.66 1.33 6.78
N ARG A 163 48.24 2.40 7.30
CA ARG A 163 48.98 2.37 8.56
C ARG A 163 48.10 2.04 9.78
N ALA A 164 46.89 2.61 9.82
CA ALA A 164 45.94 2.34 10.89
C ALA A 164 45.37 0.92 10.81
N ALA A 165 45.05 0.45 9.60
CA ALA A 165 44.53 -0.90 9.36
C ALA A 165 45.52 -1.99 9.77
N GLU A 166 46.82 -1.77 9.62
CA GLU A 166 47.86 -2.68 10.13
C GLU A 166 47.70 -2.95 11.64
N GLN A 167 47.46 -1.90 12.42
CA GLN A 167 47.24 -2.00 13.86
C GLN A 167 45.85 -2.61 14.17
N ALA A 168 44.86 -2.34 13.38
CA ALA A 168 43.54 -2.95 13.54
C ALA A 168 43.55 -4.47 13.24
N ARG A 169 44.35 -4.92 12.28
CA ARG A 169 44.58 -6.36 12.05
C ARG A 169 45.30 -7.02 13.20
N ASP A 170 46.32 -6.35 13.79
CA ASP A 170 46.98 -6.85 15.03
C ASP A 170 45.96 -6.99 16.16
N CYS A 171 45.04 -6.02 16.31
CA CYS A 171 43.96 -6.14 17.29
C CYS A 171 43.17 -7.45 17.08
N ASP A 172 42.74 -7.74 15.87
CA ASP A 172 41.96 -8.96 15.57
C ASP A 172 42.78 -10.24 15.80
N GLU A 173 44.06 -10.25 15.43
CA GLU A 173 44.95 -11.37 15.69
C GLU A 173 45.13 -11.62 17.21
N GLN A 174 45.34 -10.58 18.00
CA GLN A 174 45.49 -10.71 19.48
C GLN A 174 44.17 -11.16 20.09
N ARG A 175 43.04 -10.65 19.61
CA ARG A 175 41.70 -11.09 20.01
C ARG A 175 41.48 -12.58 19.75
N LYS A 176 41.82 -13.08 18.52
CA LYS A 176 41.74 -14.51 18.19
C LYS A 176 42.61 -15.39 19.09
N LYS A 177 43.70 -14.84 19.62
CA LYS A 177 44.55 -15.50 20.61
C LYS A 177 44.07 -15.30 22.05
N SER A 178 42.89 -14.69 22.25
CA SER A 178 42.32 -14.32 23.56
C SER A 178 43.22 -13.39 24.40
N GLN A 179 44.14 -12.66 23.75
CA GLN A 179 45.03 -11.70 24.40
C GLN A 179 44.39 -10.29 24.45
N PHE A 180 43.26 -10.19 25.12
CA PHE A 180 42.39 -9.00 25.10
C PHE A 180 43.09 -7.68 25.46
N PRO A 181 43.98 -7.61 26.50
CA PRO A 181 44.71 -6.38 26.78
C PRO A 181 45.59 -5.91 25.61
N LYS A 182 46.26 -6.83 24.94
CA LYS A 182 47.09 -6.52 23.76
C LYS A 182 46.22 -6.11 22.54
N ALA A 183 45.09 -6.78 22.38
CA ALA A 183 44.12 -6.43 21.31
C ALA A 183 43.64 -4.97 21.52
N LEU A 184 43.23 -4.60 22.73
CA LEU A 184 42.78 -3.23 23.00
C LEU A 184 43.92 -2.19 22.87
N ASP A 185 45.18 -2.57 23.15
CA ASP A 185 46.34 -1.69 22.93
C ASP A 185 46.58 -1.47 21.42
N ALA A 186 46.52 -2.52 20.63
CA ALA A 186 46.61 -2.43 19.18
C ALA A 186 45.47 -1.57 18.59
N ALA A 187 44.23 -1.76 19.08
CA ALA A 187 43.11 -0.91 18.68
C ALA A 187 43.33 0.56 19.02
N ARG A 188 43.85 0.86 20.21
CA ARG A 188 44.20 2.24 20.60
C ARG A 188 45.24 2.86 19.68
N LYS A 189 46.27 2.10 19.27
CA LYS A 189 47.29 2.54 18.31
C LYS A 189 46.67 2.83 16.94
N ALA A 190 45.76 1.96 16.48
CA ALA A 190 45.01 2.18 15.22
C ALA A 190 44.19 3.48 15.29
N LEU A 191 43.44 3.67 16.37
CA LEU A 191 42.60 4.85 16.60
C LEU A 191 43.39 6.15 16.87
N ALA A 192 44.63 6.07 17.33
CA ALA A 192 45.52 7.22 17.42
C ALA A 192 45.97 7.71 16.03
N ILE A 193 46.05 6.80 15.02
CA ILE A 193 46.36 7.14 13.63
C ILE A 193 45.11 7.60 12.90
N GLU A 194 44.00 6.84 13.06
CA GLU A 194 42.71 7.08 12.41
C GLU A 194 41.57 6.92 13.43
N PRO A 195 41.09 8.03 14.03
CA PRO A 195 40.11 7.97 15.12
C PRO A 195 38.76 7.35 14.74
N ASN A 196 38.40 7.37 13.44
CA ASN A 196 37.14 6.86 12.94
C ASN A 196 37.33 5.56 12.13
N LEU A 197 38.42 4.80 12.31
CA LEU A 197 38.63 3.54 11.58
C LEU A 197 37.60 2.49 12.01
N PRO A 198 36.68 2.05 11.11
CA PRO A 198 35.64 1.09 11.48
C PRO A 198 36.21 -0.23 12.01
N ALA A 199 37.22 -0.78 11.37
CA ALA A 199 37.84 -2.05 11.76
C ALA A 199 38.37 -2.03 13.19
N ALA A 200 38.97 -0.93 13.64
CA ALA A 200 39.47 -0.82 15.02
C ALA A 200 38.31 -0.75 16.05
N HIS A 201 37.25 -0.01 15.74
CA HIS A 201 36.06 0.04 16.59
C HIS A 201 35.30 -1.30 16.62
N ILE A 202 35.21 -2.01 15.50
CA ILE A 202 34.63 -3.37 15.43
C ILE A 202 35.48 -4.33 16.29
N CYS A 203 36.82 -4.27 16.20
CA CYS A 203 37.68 -5.10 17.03
C CYS A 203 37.45 -4.80 18.55
N VAL A 204 37.35 -3.53 18.95
CA VAL A 204 37.02 -3.17 20.34
C VAL A 204 35.67 -3.78 20.74
N ALA A 205 34.64 -3.67 19.89
CA ALA A 205 33.32 -4.22 20.19
C ALA A 205 33.36 -5.75 20.36
N THR A 206 34.07 -6.46 19.47
CA THR A 206 34.20 -7.93 19.55
C THR A 206 35.07 -8.39 20.74
N VAL A 207 36.05 -7.59 21.17
CA VAL A 207 36.75 -7.84 22.41
C VAL A 207 35.80 -7.66 23.62
N TYR A 208 34.99 -6.61 23.62
CA TYR A 208 34.01 -6.38 24.70
C TYR A 208 32.96 -7.50 24.74
N GLU A 209 32.52 -8.00 23.60
CA GLU A 209 31.63 -9.15 23.52
C GLU A 209 32.24 -10.39 24.14
N ALA A 210 33.49 -10.73 23.77
CA ALA A 210 34.24 -11.85 24.35
C ALA A 210 34.48 -11.72 25.87
N GLN A 211 34.48 -10.52 26.40
CA GLN A 211 34.58 -10.22 27.82
C GLN A 211 33.24 -10.08 28.54
N HIS A 212 32.12 -10.34 27.84
CA HIS A 212 30.75 -10.20 28.35
C HIS A 212 30.46 -8.81 28.93
N MET A 213 31.00 -7.76 28.33
CA MET A 213 30.73 -6.39 28.70
C MET A 213 29.26 -6.00 28.46
N PRO A 214 28.71 -4.97 29.15
CA PRO A 214 27.35 -4.51 28.96
C PRO A 214 27.04 -4.18 27.50
N LEU A 215 25.80 -4.52 27.03
CA LEU A 215 25.36 -4.29 25.66
C LEU A 215 25.53 -2.84 25.18
N ASP A 216 25.39 -1.87 26.08
CA ASP A 216 25.59 -0.45 25.77
C ASP A 216 27.03 -0.12 25.39
N SER A 217 28.02 -0.81 25.97
CA SER A 217 29.43 -0.65 25.61
C SER A 217 29.71 -1.18 24.20
N LEU A 218 29.12 -2.35 23.85
CA LEU A 218 29.21 -2.93 22.52
C LEU A 218 28.53 -2.01 21.50
N LEU A 219 27.31 -1.56 21.81
CA LEU A 219 26.55 -0.66 20.96
C LEU A 219 27.31 0.63 20.65
N ALA A 220 27.91 1.25 21.68
CA ALA A 220 28.71 2.46 21.50
C ALA A 220 29.93 2.24 20.59
N ALA A 221 30.58 1.08 20.67
CA ALA A 221 31.72 0.76 19.81
C ALA A 221 31.29 0.54 18.36
N TYR A 222 30.20 -0.23 18.09
CA TYR A 222 29.69 -0.40 16.74
C TYR A 222 29.14 0.90 16.14
N GLN A 223 28.51 1.77 16.94
CA GLN A 223 28.06 3.09 16.48
C GLN A 223 29.23 3.98 16.05
N ARG A 224 30.39 3.90 16.73
CA ARG A 224 31.60 4.59 16.28
C ARG A 224 32.13 4.02 14.97
N ALA A 225 32.06 2.70 14.78
CA ALA A 225 32.41 2.07 13.51
C ALA A 225 31.50 2.57 12.37
N ALA A 226 30.19 2.61 12.59
CA ALA A 226 29.21 3.14 11.63
C ALA A 226 29.41 4.64 11.36
N LYS A 227 29.92 5.40 12.32
CA LYS A 227 30.29 6.82 12.09
C LYS A 227 31.50 6.95 11.16
N GLY A 228 32.43 6.02 11.20
CA GLY A 228 33.61 5.99 10.34
C GLY A 228 33.29 5.56 8.90
N ASP A 229 32.33 4.68 8.73
CA ASP A 229 31.73 4.32 7.44
C ASP A 229 30.23 4.08 7.64
N SER A 230 29.43 5.08 7.27
CA SER A 230 27.96 5.03 7.42
C SER A 230 27.28 3.94 6.58
N LEU A 231 28.01 3.32 5.66
CA LEU A 231 27.55 2.20 4.84
C LEU A 231 28.20 0.85 5.26
N ASN A 232 28.80 0.79 6.44
CA ASN A 232 29.44 -0.42 6.94
C ASN A 232 28.39 -1.45 7.39
N ALA A 233 28.10 -2.44 6.52
CA ALA A 233 27.10 -3.45 6.78
C ALA A 233 27.34 -4.21 8.09
N THR A 234 28.59 -4.63 8.36
CA THR A 234 28.93 -5.37 9.60
C THR A 234 28.63 -4.56 10.85
N ALA A 235 28.93 -3.26 10.86
CA ALA A 235 28.62 -2.42 12.00
C ALA A 235 27.11 -2.31 12.23
N TRP A 236 26.34 -2.10 11.17
CA TRP A 236 24.88 -1.97 11.27
C TRP A 236 24.18 -3.28 11.60
N GLU A 237 24.62 -4.42 11.05
CA GLU A 237 24.15 -5.76 11.39
C GLU A 237 24.27 -6.01 12.92
N ASN A 238 25.46 -5.72 13.48
CA ASN A 238 25.68 -5.90 14.92
C ASN A 238 24.86 -4.91 15.76
N ILE A 239 24.70 -3.66 15.33
CA ILE A 239 23.81 -2.68 15.97
C ILE A 239 22.37 -3.21 15.98
N ALA A 240 21.89 -3.75 14.86
CA ALA A 240 20.55 -4.33 14.77
C ALA A 240 20.38 -5.50 15.75
N HIS A 241 21.37 -6.41 15.78
CA HIS A 241 21.35 -7.55 16.70
C HIS A 241 21.31 -7.11 18.17
N LEU A 242 22.12 -6.12 18.55
CA LEU A 242 22.12 -5.58 19.92
C LEU A 242 20.78 -4.91 20.30
N TYR A 243 20.14 -4.19 19.36
CA TYR A 243 18.81 -3.65 19.61
C TYR A 243 17.74 -4.75 19.72
N GLN A 244 17.85 -5.85 18.96
CA GLN A 244 16.98 -7.01 19.13
C GLN A 244 17.14 -7.65 20.51
N GLN A 245 18.37 -7.83 20.98
CA GLN A 245 18.64 -8.32 22.34
C GLN A 245 18.07 -7.40 23.44
N LYS A 246 18.03 -6.10 23.20
CA LYS A 246 17.41 -5.11 24.09
C LYS A 246 15.88 -5.03 23.95
N GLY A 247 15.28 -5.77 23.03
CA GLY A 247 13.83 -5.73 22.75
C GLY A 247 13.37 -4.49 21.98
N ASP A 248 14.27 -3.66 21.48
CA ASP A 248 13.95 -2.45 20.70
C ASP A 248 13.87 -2.77 19.21
N THR A 249 12.77 -3.41 18.82
CA THR A 249 12.56 -3.88 17.44
C THR A 249 12.60 -2.74 16.42
N LEU A 250 12.10 -1.54 16.78
CA LEU A 250 12.07 -0.43 15.81
C LEU A 250 13.47 0.09 15.50
N LYS A 251 14.34 0.24 16.54
CA LYS A 251 15.73 0.63 16.31
C LYS A 251 16.53 -0.47 15.60
N ALA A 252 16.20 -1.74 15.84
CA ALA A 252 16.78 -2.85 15.10
C ALA A 252 16.44 -2.75 13.60
N ILE A 253 15.17 -2.48 13.25
CA ILE A 253 14.75 -2.27 11.87
C ILE A 253 15.47 -1.07 11.25
N ASP A 254 15.58 0.04 11.95
CA ASP A 254 16.29 1.23 11.44
C ASP A 254 17.77 0.92 11.16
N ALA A 255 18.42 0.13 12.03
CA ALA A 255 19.79 -0.33 11.80
C ALA A 255 19.91 -1.25 10.57
N LEU A 256 18.96 -2.19 10.38
CA LEU A 256 18.91 -3.06 9.18
C LEU A 256 18.68 -2.25 7.89
N ILE A 257 17.94 -1.16 7.94
CA ILE A 257 17.77 -0.25 6.79
C ILE A 257 19.10 0.43 6.44
N HIS A 258 19.90 0.82 7.43
CA HIS A 258 21.25 1.34 7.20
C HIS A 258 22.20 0.28 6.66
N GLU A 259 22.11 -0.96 7.13
CA GLU A 259 22.83 -2.12 6.55
C GLU A 259 22.49 -2.29 5.08
N LEU A 260 21.19 -2.28 4.75
CA LEU A 260 20.70 -2.40 3.38
C LEU A 260 21.18 -1.26 2.47
N ALA A 261 21.40 -0.05 3.01
CA ALA A 261 21.99 1.05 2.25
C ALA A 261 23.43 0.75 1.82
N GLY A 262 24.15 -0.03 2.63
CA GLY A 262 25.48 -0.56 2.28
C GLY A 262 25.46 -1.71 1.27
N GLU A 263 24.35 -2.43 1.18
CA GLU A 263 24.14 -3.60 0.30
C GLU A 263 22.79 -3.51 -0.46
N PRO A 264 22.59 -2.53 -1.32
CA PRO A 264 21.28 -2.20 -1.87
C PRO A 264 20.66 -3.30 -2.75
N HIS A 265 21.45 -4.27 -3.20
CA HIS A 265 21.00 -5.43 -3.98
C HIS A 265 20.72 -6.68 -3.11
N ASN A 266 20.83 -6.58 -1.78
CA ASN A 266 20.55 -7.70 -0.89
C ASN A 266 19.04 -7.90 -0.73
N THR A 267 18.45 -8.66 -1.66
CA THR A 267 17.01 -8.99 -1.64
C THR A 267 16.61 -9.73 -0.36
N GLN A 268 17.47 -10.61 0.17
CA GLN A 268 17.12 -11.38 1.36
C GLN A 268 17.00 -10.50 2.59
N LEU A 269 17.93 -9.58 2.79
CA LEU A 269 17.88 -8.59 3.88
C LEU A 269 16.63 -7.69 3.72
N ARG A 270 16.34 -7.25 2.50
CA ARG A 270 15.17 -6.42 2.19
C ARG A 270 13.86 -7.12 2.55
N LEU A 271 13.71 -8.40 2.19
CA LEU A 271 12.55 -9.20 2.57
C LEU A 271 12.45 -9.37 4.09
N GLY A 272 13.57 -9.59 4.78
CA GLY A 272 13.62 -9.66 6.24
C GLY A 272 13.16 -8.36 6.92
N ILE A 273 13.63 -7.21 6.44
CA ILE A 273 13.19 -5.89 6.93
C ILE A 273 11.69 -5.70 6.73
N ALA A 274 11.19 -6.00 5.53
CA ALA A 274 9.77 -5.86 5.21
C ALA A 274 8.89 -6.78 6.09
N GLU A 275 9.37 -8.00 6.41
CA GLU A 275 8.67 -8.92 7.31
C GLU A 275 8.63 -8.37 8.75
N LEU A 276 9.73 -7.85 9.27
CA LEU A 276 9.76 -7.22 10.59
C LEU A 276 8.81 -6.01 10.66
N LEU A 277 8.80 -5.17 9.62
CA LEU A 277 7.88 -4.04 9.51
C LEU A 277 6.41 -4.50 9.46
N ARG A 278 6.11 -5.59 8.74
CA ARG A 278 4.79 -6.22 8.68
C ARG A 278 4.32 -6.67 10.07
N GLN A 279 5.19 -7.36 10.82
CA GLN A 279 4.91 -7.80 12.20
C GLN A 279 4.61 -6.62 13.13
N GLN A 280 5.26 -5.48 12.91
CA GLN A 280 5.00 -4.23 13.62
C GLN A 280 3.82 -3.43 13.04
N LYS A 281 3.06 -4.01 12.07
CA LYS A 281 1.95 -3.37 11.35
C LYS A 281 2.34 -2.03 10.68
N ARG A 282 3.59 -1.88 10.29
CA ARG A 282 4.13 -0.71 9.58
C ARG A 282 4.09 -0.94 8.07
N TYR A 283 2.89 -1.22 7.54
CA TYR A 283 2.67 -1.69 6.18
C TYR A 283 3.18 -0.70 5.12
N GLU A 284 3.00 0.61 5.30
CA GLU A 284 3.52 1.61 4.36
C GLU A 284 5.05 1.60 4.28
N ARG A 285 5.75 1.48 5.43
CA ARG A 285 7.21 1.36 5.43
C ARG A 285 7.67 0.05 4.79
N ALA A 286 6.96 -1.06 5.07
CA ALA A 286 7.25 -2.36 4.45
C ALA A 286 7.10 -2.28 2.93
N LYS A 287 6.00 -1.69 2.44
CA LYS A 287 5.77 -1.44 1.01
C LYS A 287 6.88 -0.59 0.40
N ALA A 288 7.24 0.54 1.02
CA ALA A 288 8.30 1.44 0.52
C ALA A 288 9.65 0.71 0.41
N THR A 289 9.99 -0.12 1.40
CA THR A 289 11.20 -0.96 1.38
C THR A 289 11.21 -1.93 0.19
N LEU A 290 10.06 -2.55 -0.12
CA LEU A 290 9.93 -3.47 -1.25
C LEU A 290 9.91 -2.73 -2.61
N ASP A 291 9.23 -1.58 -2.70
CA ASP A 291 9.20 -0.73 -3.90
C ASP A 291 10.62 -0.30 -4.30
N GLU A 292 11.44 0.11 -3.34
CA GLU A 292 12.84 0.45 -3.58
C GLU A 292 13.64 -0.74 -4.13
N GLY A 293 13.35 -1.96 -3.66
CA GLY A 293 13.94 -3.18 -4.21
C GLY A 293 13.51 -3.43 -5.66
N LEU A 294 12.24 -3.23 -5.95
CA LEU A 294 11.68 -3.41 -7.29
C LEU A 294 12.19 -2.36 -8.29
N THR A 295 12.60 -1.15 -7.87
CA THR A 295 13.28 -0.21 -8.77
C THR A 295 14.63 -0.74 -9.26
N LYS A 296 15.30 -1.58 -8.47
CA LYS A 296 16.61 -2.17 -8.79
C LYS A 296 16.49 -3.54 -9.48
N SER A 297 15.45 -4.28 -9.15
CA SER A 297 15.16 -5.64 -9.65
C SER A 297 13.66 -5.76 -9.96
N PRO A 298 13.16 -5.14 -11.06
CA PRO A 298 11.73 -5.06 -11.38
C PRO A 298 11.05 -6.43 -11.50
N ASN A 299 11.80 -7.44 -11.93
CA ASN A 299 11.29 -8.80 -12.20
C ASN A 299 11.52 -9.78 -11.04
N ASP A 300 11.95 -9.32 -9.85
CA ASP A 300 12.07 -10.23 -8.69
C ASP A 300 10.68 -10.59 -8.15
N GLN A 301 10.24 -11.80 -8.49
CA GLN A 301 8.91 -12.31 -8.12
C GLN A 301 8.68 -12.34 -6.61
N ARG A 302 9.72 -12.62 -5.81
CA ARG A 302 9.61 -12.67 -4.34
C ARG A 302 9.27 -11.29 -3.76
N LEU A 303 9.87 -10.23 -4.31
CA LEU A 303 9.56 -8.85 -3.92
C LEU A 303 8.13 -8.46 -4.34
N GLN A 304 7.71 -8.83 -5.56
CA GLN A 304 6.36 -8.55 -6.07
C GLN A 304 5.30 -9.27 -5.22
N ASP A 305 5.49 -10.57 -4.96
CA ASP A 305 4.54 -11.38 -4.18
C ASP A 305 4.42 -10.86 -2.74
N PHE A 306 5.56 -10.51 -2.14
CA PHE A 306 5.54 -10.00 -0.78
C PHE A 306 4.94 -8.59 -0.69
N ARG A 307 5.24 -7.73 -1.65
CA ARG A 307 4.60 -6.41 -1.78
C ARG A 307 3.08 -6.54 -1.89
N GLN A 308 2.60 -7.45 -2.73
CA GLN A 308 1.16 -7.69 -2.89
C GLN A 308 0.52 -8.14 -1.57
N ARG A 309 1.18 -9.05 -0.83
CA ARG A 309 0.72 -9.48 0.49
C ARG A 309 0.65 -8.30 1.48
N ILE A 310 1.69 -7.49 1.55
CA ILE A 310 1.72 -6.28 2.40
C ILE A 310 0.58 -5.32 2.06
N CYS A 311 0.31 -5.11 0.77
CA CYS A 311 -0.75 -4.22 0.32
C CYS A 311 -2.14 -4.74 0.70
N ILE A 312 -2.35 -6.05 0.64
CA ILE A 312 -3.61 -6.68 1.04
C ILE A 312 -3.79 -6.62 2.56
N GLU A 313 -2.79 -7.06 3.33
CA GLU A 313 -2.86 -7.08 4.80
C GLU A 313 -2.94 -5.69 5.42
N GLY A 314 -2.29 -4.71 4.81
CA GLY A 314 -2.28 -3.32 5.26
C GLY A 314 -3.45 -2.49 4.74
N GLU A 315 -4.41 -3.09 4.01
CA GLU A 315 -5.55 -2.38 3.40
C GLU A 315 -5.11 -1.22 2.48
N LEU A 316 -3.93 -1.34 1.87
CA LEU A 316 -3.39 -0.38 0.92
C LEU A 316 -4.06 -0.59 -0.45
N TYR A 317 -5.34 -0.29 -0.54
CA TYR A 317 -6.23 -0.72 -1.62
C TYR A 317 -5.72 -0.36 -3.01
N ARG A 318 -5.14 0.84 -3.22
CA ARG A 318 -4.57 1.22 -4.53
C ARG A 318 -3.43 0.29 -4.92
N CYS A 319 -2.48 0.06 -4.02
CA CYS A 319 -1.37 -0.85 -4.24
C CYS A 319 -1.85 -2.28 -4.52
N ALA A 320 -2.82 -2.78 -3.73
CA ALA A 320 -3.38 -4.11 -3.91
C ALA A 320 -4.06 -4.26 -5.27
N LEU A 321 -4.85 -3.26 -5.67
CA LEU A 321 -5.56 -3.26 -6.95
C LEU A 321 -4.59 -3.22 -8.14
N ASP A 322 -3.58 -2.34 -8.10
CA ASP A 322 -2.57 -2.24 -9.15
C ASP A 322 -1.81 -3.57 -9.32
N GLY A 323 -1.50 -4.25 -8.20
CA GLY A 323 -0.88 -5.58 -8.24
C GLY A 323 -1.79 -6.65 -8.84
N PHE A 324 -3.12 -6.63 -8.58
CA PHE A 324 -4.05 -7.55 -9.25
C PHE A 324 -4.18 -7.27 -10.75
N VAL A 325 -4.18 -6.00 -11.15
CA VAL A 325 -4.19 -5.61 -12.57
C VAL A 325 -2.94 -6.14 -13.28
N GLU A 326 -1.78 -5.97 -12.67
CA GLU A 326 -0.52 -6.50 -13.21
C GLU A 326 -0.51 -8.04 -13.26
N GLN A 327 -0.98 -8.69 -12.20
CA GLN A 327 -1.07 -10.14 -12.14
C GLN A 327 -1.93 -10.72 -13.27
N VAL A 328 -3.12 -10.17 -13.53
CA VAL A 328 -4.00 -10.66 -14.61
C VAL A 328 -3.49 -10.26 -16.00
N LYS A 329 -2.70 -9.20 -16.13
CA LYS A 329 -2.03 -8.83 -17.36
C LYS A 329 -0.94 -9.84 -17.72
N ASN A 330 -0.17 -10.30 -16.72
CA ASN A 330 0.91 -11.27 -16.90
C ASN A 330 0.38 -12.71 -17.04
N ASP A 331 -0.69 -13.03 -16.31
CA ASP A 331 -1.36 -14.34 -16.35
C ASP A 331 -2.88 -14.18 -16.41
N PRO A 332 -3.48 -14.11 -17.61
CA PRO A 332 -4.92 -13.99 -17.79
C PRO A 332 -5.76 -15.11 -17.17
N SER A 333 -5.17 -16.29 -16.87
CA SER A 333 -5.88 -17.39 -16.22
C SER A 333 -6.34 -17.04 -14.80
N LYS A 334 -5.71 -16.06 -14.17
CA LYS A 334 -6.07 -15.52 -12.84
C LYS A 334 -7.46 -14.86 -12.82
N LEU A 335 -8.02 -14.49 -13.97
CA LEU A 335 -9.41 -14.08 -14.08
C LEU A 335 -10.43 -15.21 -13.79
N GLY A 336 -9.98 -16.47 -13.73
CA GLY A 336 -10.77 -17.60 -13.25
C GLY A 336 -10.62 -17.88 -11.74
N ASP A 337 -9.67 -17.24 -11.05
CA ASP A 337 -9.43 -17.44 -9.61
C ASP A 337 -10.37 -16.58 -8.77
N SER A 338 -11.27 -17.25 -8.06
CA SER A 338 -12.26 -16.58 -7.20
C SER A 338 -11.64 -15.75 -6.07
N THR A 339 -10.45 -16.12 -5.59
CA THR A 339 -9.75 -15.40 -4.51
C THR A 339 -9.18 -14.08 -5.03
N VAL A 340 -8.51 -14.14 -6.17
CA VAL A 340 -8.00 -12.94 -6.87
C VAL A 340 -9.14 -11.98 -7.20
N LEU A 341 -10.23 -12.50 -7.79
CA LEU A 341 -11.38 -11.68 -8.16
C LEU A 341 -12.07 -11.03 -6.97
N LYS A 342 -12.26 -11.76 -5.86
CA LYS A 342 -12.87 -11.19 -4.64
C LYS A 342 -12.00 -10.08 -4.06
N ALA A 343 -10.69 -10.28 -3.98
CA ALA A 343 -9.77 -9.31 -3.44
C ALA A 343 -9.66 -8.05 -4.34
N ALA A 344 -9.57 -8.23 -5.66
CA ALA A 344 -9.54 -7.13 -6.62
C ALA A 344 -10.85 -6.32 -6.61
N LEU A 345 -12.00 -6.99 -6.57
CA LEU A 345 -13.31 -6.32 -6.45
C LEU A 345 -13.45 -5.57 -5.14
N GLY A 346 -13.00 -6.15 -4.03
CA GLY A 346 -13.00 -5.48 -2.73
C GLY A 346 -12.17 -4.21 -2.74
N ALA A 347 -10.95 -4.27 -3.27
CA ALA A 347 -10.07 -3.11 -3.39
C ALA A 347 -10.65 -2.03 -4.33
N ALA A 348 -11.17 -2.43 -5.49
CA ALA A 348 -11.81 -1.52 -6.43
C ALA A 348 -13.05 -0.81 -5.83
N GLN A 349 -13.82 -1.53 -5.02
CA GLN A 349 -15.00 -0.99 -4.34
C GLN A 349 -14.61 0.05 -3.28
N GLN A 350 -13.58 -0.23 -2.45
CA GLN A 350 -13.08 0.70 -1.44
C GLN A 350 -12.55 2.00 -2.05
N LEU A 351 -11.95 1.91 -3.23
CA LEU A 351 -11.44 3.05 -3.98
C LEU A 351 -12.53 3.77 -4.80
N SER A 352 -13.74 3.21 -4.88
CA SER A 352 -14.77 3.65 -5.82
C SER A 352 -14.27 3.69 -7.28
N ASP A 353 -13.32 2.80 -7.62
CA ASP A 353 -12.74 2.71 -8.96
C ASP A 353 -13.70 1.96 -9.89
N THR A 354 -14.64 2.71 -10.43
CA THR A 354 -15.72 2.18 -11.28
C THR A 354 -15.19 1.41 -12.49
N GLN A 355 -14.06 1.81 -13.06
CA GLN A 355 -13.47 1.16 -14.23
C GLN A 355 -12.98 -0.25 -13.86
N GLN A 356 -12.18 -0.36 -12.80
CA GLN A 356 -11.65 -1.65 -12.37
C GLN A 356 -12.75 -2.55 -11.78
N LEU A 357 -13.69 -1.95 -11.04
CA LEU A 357 -14.84 -2.69 -10.53
C LEU A 357 -15.65 -3.32 -11.66
N LEU A 358 -15.89 -2.59 -12.77
CA LEU A 358 -16.60 -3.09 -13.93
C LEU A 358 -15.78 -4.16 -14.68
N PHE A 359 -14.47 -3.95 -14.84
CA PHE A 359 -13.58 -4.91 -15.49
C PHE A 359 -13.58 -6.25 -14.76
N PHE A 360 -13.24 -6.25 -13.45
CA PHE A 360 -13.15 -7.48 -12.68
C PHE A 360 -14.51 -8.15 -12.46
N SER A 361 -15.61 -7.39 -12.29
CA SER A 361 -16.94 -7.98 -12.11
C SER A 361 -17.47 -8.63 -13.39
N ARG A 362 -17.20 -8.06 -14.57
CA ARG A 362 -17.52 -8.69 -15.86
C ARG A 362 -16.73 -9.98 -16.06
N ALA A 363 -15.44 -9.96 -15.79
CA ALA A 363 -14.61 -11.16 -15.82
C ALA A 363 -15.12 -12.23 -14.84
N ALA A 364 -15.46 -11.82 -13.62
CA ALA A 364 -15.97 -12.72 -12.60
C ALA A 364 -17.26 -13.45 -13.01
N VAL A 365 -18.24 -12.75 -13.58
CA VAL A 365 -19.48 -13.39 -14.03
C VAL A 365 -19.29 -14.22 -15.29
N ALA A 366 -18.30 -13.89 -16.13
CA ALA A 366 -17.96 -14.69 -17.31
C ALA A 366 -17.32 -16.03 -16.95
N HIS A 367 -16.38 -16.04 -16.01
CA HIS A 367 -15.66 -17.24 -15.59
C HIS A 367 -16.39 -18.04 -14.49
N LEU A 368 -17.13 -17.36 -13.61
CA LEU A 368 -17.78 -17.92 -12.43
C LEU A 368 -19.28 -17.51 -12.37
N PRO A 369 -20.10 -17.86 -13.38
CA PRO A 369 -21.48 -17.36 -13.53
C PRO A 369 -22.45 -17.82 -12.42
N LYS A 370 -22.10 -18.85 -11.65
CA LYS A 370 -22.93 -19.38 -10.56
C LYS A 370 -22.72 -18.68 -9.20
N SER A 371 -21.95 -17.59 -9.15
CA SER A 371 -21.71 -16.84 -7.93
C SER A 371 -22.62 -15.62 -7.80
N ALA A 372 -23.57 -15.65 -6.89
CA ALA A 372 -24.46 -14.53 -6.58
C ALA A 372 -23.66 -13.25 -6.20
N ALA A 373 -22.57 -13.42 -5.45
CA ALA A 373 -21.72 -12.31 -5.02
C ALA A 373 -21.09 -11.54 -6.21
N PHE A 374 -20.67 -12.23 -7.27
CA PHE A 374 -20.08 -11.58 -8.45
C PHE A 374 -21.13 -10.84 -9.29
N TRP A 375 -22.33 -11.40 -9.40
CA TRP A 375 -23.45 -10.70 -10.03
C TRP A 375 -23.85 -9.44 -9.24
N LYS A 376 -23.81 -9.51 -7.91
CA LYS A 376 -24.04 -8.35 -7.04
C LYS A 376 -22.95 -7.29 -7.22
N ALA A 377 -21.67 -7.68 -7.31
CA ALA A 377 -20.57 -6.76 -7.61
C ALA A 377 -20.73 -6.08 -8.98
N LEU A 378 -21.15 -6.82 -10.00
CA LEU A 378 -21.45 -6.26 -11.34
C LEU A 378 -22.60 -5.25 -11.28
N GLY A 379 -23.64 -5.55 -10.51
CA GLY A 379 -24.75 -4.63 -10.27
C GLY A 379 -24.28 -3.33 -9.61
N SER A 380 -23.40 -3.42 -8.62
CA SER A 380 -22.80 -2.27 -7.95
C SER A 380 -21.94 -1.44 -8.91
N ALA A 381 -21.15 -2.09 -9.77
CA ALA A 381 -20.34 -1.42 -10.78
C ALA A 381 -21.20 -0.61 -11.78
N TYR A 382 -22.31 -1.20 -12.26
CA TYR A 382 -23.26 -0.50 -13.12
C TYR A 382 -23.98 0.65 -12.40
N ASP A 383 -24.31 0.47 -11.11
CA ASP A 383 -24.94 1.50 -10.29
C ASP A 383 -24.05 2.72 -10.12
N LEU A 384 -22.77 2.53 -9.77
CA LEU A 384 -21.76 3.59 -9.71
C LEU A 384 -21.56 4.30 -11.05
N LYS A 385 -21.75 3.60 -12.15
CA LYS A 385 -21.70 4.17 -13.51
C LYS A 385 -22.98 4.90 -13.92
N GLY A 386 -24.02 4.86 -13.08
CA GLY A 386 -25.34 5.45 -13.37
C GLY A 386 -26.19 4.63 -14.33
N GLN A 387 -25.78 3.41 -14.68
CA GLN A 387 -26.49 2.51 -15.61
C GLN A 387 -27.55 1.70 -14.84
N LYS A 388 -28.64 2.36 -14.41
CA LYS A 388 -29.64 1.77 -13.50
C LYS A 388 -30.30 0.51 -14.04
N ASP A 389 -30.66 0.44 -15.32
CA ASP A 389 -31.29 -0.76 -15.90
C ASP A 389 -30.34 -1.96 -15.92
N SER A 390 -29.05 -1.74 -16.27
CA SER A 390 -28.02 -2.78 -16.23
C SER A 390 -27.73 -3.25 -14.79
N SER A 391 -27.73 -2.32 -13.85
CA SER A 391 -27.58 -2.60 -12.42
C SER A 391 -28.72 -3.50 -11.90
N VAL A 392 -29.97 -3.12 -12.20
CA VAL A 392 -31.17 -3.92 -11.84
C VAL A 392 -31.10 -5.32 -12.46
N TRP A 393 -30.70 -5.41 -13.73
CA TRP A 393 -30.54 -6.70 -14.40
C TRP A 393 -29.51 -7.59 -13.68
N ALA A 394 -28.35 -7.06 -13.35
CA ALA A 394 -27.29 -7.81 -12.68
C ALA A 394 -27.71 -8.25 -11.27
N TYR A 395 -28.35 -7.38 -10.49
CA TYR A 395 -28.87 -7.75 -9.16
C TYR A 395 -29.97 -8.80 -9.25
N LYS A 396 -30.81 -8.79 -10.29
CA LYS A 396 -31.79 -9.84 -10.53
C LYS A 396 -31.13 -11.19 -10.85
N GLN A 397 -29.99 -11.22 -11.55
CA GLN A 397 -29.22 -12.46 -11.75
C GLN A 397 -28.65 -12.96 -10.42
N SER A 398 -28.16 -12.06 -9.53
CA SER A 398 -27.74 -12.42 -8.19
C SER A 398 -28.87 -13.08 -7.40
N LEU A 399 -30.08 -12.50 -7.42
CA LEU A 399 -31.27 -13.03 -6.72
C LEU A 399 -31.78 -14.36 -7.28
N LYS A 400 -31.56 -14.66 -8.56
CA LYS A 400 -31.87 -16.00 -9.09
C LYS A 400 -30.99 -17.09 -8.47
N LEU A 401 -29.78 -16.74 -8.07
CA LEU A 401 -28.81 -17.66 -7.46
C LEU A 401 -28.95 -17.71 -5.93
N ASP A 402 -29.33 -16.59 -5.31
CA ASP A 402 -29.60 -16.47 -3.88
C ASP A 402 -30.88 -15.63 -3.66
N PRO A 403 -32.06 -16.27 -3.69
CA PRO A 403 -33.34 -15.58 -3.48
C PRO A 403 -33.53 -15.00 -2.08
N THR A 404 -32.72 -15.40 -1.12
CA THR A 404 -32.82 -14.98 0.27
C THR A 404 -32.00 -13.72 0.60
N ASP A 405 -31.17 -13.23 -0.33
CA ASP A 405 -30.37 -12.00 -0.12
C ASP A 405 -31.26 -10.75 -0.10
N VAL A 406 -31.71 -10.38 1.09
CA VAL A 406 -32.53 -9.17 1.36
C VAL A 406 -31.81 -7.90 0.84
N LYS A 407 -30.47 -7.82 0.94
CA LYS A 407 -29.72 -6.65 0.49
C LYS A 407 -29.73 -6.54 -1.03
N ALA A 408 -29.54 -7.67 -1.74
CA ALA A 408 -29.67 -7.69 -3.19
C ALA A 408 -31.09 -7.31 -3.65
N SER A 409 -32.11 -7.78 -2.92
CA SER A 409 -33.52 -7.43 -3.18
C SER A 409 -33.77 -5.93 -3.04
N LEU A 410 -33.27 -5.29 -1.99
CA LEU A 410 -33.33 -3.85 -1.79
C LEU A 410 -32.59 -3.08 -2.88
N LEU A 411 -31.45 -3.59 -3.38
CA LEU A 411 -30.70 -2.96 -4.47
C LEU A 411 -31.48 -3.00 -5.79
N VAL A 412 -32.20 -4.09 -6.07
CA VAL A 412 -33.15 -4.14 -7.22
C VAL A 412 -34.23 -3.09 -7.06
N ALA A 413 -34.88 -3.06 -5.89
CA ALA A 413 -35.93 -2.09 -5.61
C ALA A 413 -35.46 -0.63 -5.77
N ARG A 414 -34.29 -0.33 -5.20
CA ARG A 414 -33.65 0.99 -5.34
C ARG A 414 -33.42 1.35 -6.81
N GLY A 415 -32.80 0.45 -7.55
CA GLY A 415 -32.50 0.69 -8.97
C GLY A 415 -33.76 0.94 -9.80
N ILE A 416 -34.87 0.22 -9.53
CA ILE A 416 -36.16 0.46 -10.17
C ILE A 416 -36.72 1.83 -9.79
N VAL A 417 -36.81 2.13 -8.49
CA VAL A 417 -37.43 3.37 -8.01
C VAL A 417 -36.64 4.61 -8.42
N GLU A 418 -35.30 4.59 -8.26
CA GLU A 418 -34.43 5.69 -8.65
C GLU A 418 -34.32 5.84 -10.16
N GLY A 419 -34.18 4.72 -10.89
CA GLY A 419 -34.04 4.71 -12.35
C GLY A 419 -35.33 5.02 -13.11
N THR A 420 -36.49 5.04 -12.44
CA THR A 420 -37.76 5.38 -13.06
C THR A 420 -38.02 6.88 -12.95
N THR A 421 -38.07 7.57 -14.07
CA THR A 421 -38.34 9.00 -14.15
C THR A 421 -39.69 9.25 -14.83
N TYR A 422 -40.44 10.23 -14.33
CA TYR A 422 -41.67 10.69 -14.97
C TYR A 422 -41.34 11.80 -15.97
N ASP A 423 -41.74 11.61 -17.23
CA ASP A 423 -41.50 12.60 -18.27
C ASP A 423 -42.48 13.78 -18.12
N THR A 424 -42.09 14.78 -17.34
CA THR A 424 -42.90 16.00 -17.11
C THR A 424 -43.04 16.84 -18.37
N ALA A 425 -42.09 16.80 -19.30
CA ALA A 425 -42.15 17.53 -20.56
C ALA A 425 -43.21 16.93 -21.46
N GLN A 426 -43.25 15.60 -21.61
CA GLN A 426 -44.28 14.91 -22.34
C GLN A 426 -45.66 15.07 -21.67
N ALA A 427 -45.74 14.94 -20.36
CA ALA A 427 -46.95 15.15 -19.58
C ALA A 427 -47.58 16.57 -19.81
N ASN A 428 -46.71 17.59 -19.87
CA ASN A 428 -47.16 18.97 -20.16
C ASN A 428 -47.71 19.11 -21.59
N LYS A 429 -47.13 18.43 -22.56
CA LYS A 429 -47.67 18.41 -23.94
C LYS A 429 -49.03 17.72 -24.03
N LEU A 430 -49.26 16.72 -23.18
CA LEU A 430 -50.47 15.92 -23.12
C LEU A 430 -51.57 16.47 -22.18
N LYS A 431 -51.44 17.68 -21.66
CA LYS A 431 -52.42 18.25 -20.68
C LYS A 431 -53.87 18.26 -21.18
N SER A 432 -54.07 18.46 -22.47
CA SER A 432 -55.42 18.45 -23.11
C SER A 432 -55.90 17.04 -23.50
N ASP A 433 -55.00 16.08 -23.60
CA ASP A 433 -55.34 14.68 -23.89
C ASP A 433 -55.28 13.86 -22.58
N THR A 434 -56.40 13.80 -21.89
CA THR A 434 -56.52 13.09 -20.61
C THR A 434 -56.28 11.57 -20.74
N ALA A 435 -56.61 10.98 -21.90
CA ALA A 435 -56.41 9.56 -22.15
C ALA A 435 -54.92 9.23 -22.33
N ALA A 436 -54.21 9.98 -23.15
CA ALA A 436 -52.75 9.81 -23.33
C ALA A 436 -51.98 10.12 -22.04
N LEU A 437 -52.36 11.14 -21.31
CA LEU A 437 -51.78 11.48 -20.01
C LEU A 437 -51.97 10.35 -18.98
N ARG A 438 -53.12 9.69 -18.99
CA ARG A 438 -53.42 8.53 -18.14
C ARG A 438 -52.52 7.35 -18.50
N VAL A 439 -52.32 7.05 -19.78
CA VAL A 439 -51.42 5.99 -20.26
C VAL A 439 -49.98 6.25 -19.76
N LEU A 440 -49.48 7.49 -19.92
CA LEU A 440 -48.13 7.87 -19.46
C LEU A 440 -47.97 7.66 -17.96
N ARG A 441 -48.97 8.11 -17.17
CA ARG A 441 -48.94 7.92 -15.69
C ARG A 441 -49.02 6.45 -15.30
N THR A 442 -49.85 5.65 -15.98
CA THR A 442 -49.98 4.23 -15.68
C THR A 442 -48.68 3.49 -15.97
N ALA A 443 -48.02 3.73 -17.11
CA ALA A 443 -46.75 3.11 -17.44
C ALA A 443 -45.66 3.44 -16.43
N PHE A 444 -45.59 4.71 -16.03
CA PHE A 444 -44.69 5.13 -14.95
C PHE A 444 -45.00 4.43 -13.62
N ALA A 445 -46.26 4.38 -13.21
CA ALA A 445 -46.70 3.76 -11.96
C ALA A 445 -46.47 2.24 -11.96
N ASP A 446 -46.73 1.55 -13.05
CA ASP A 446 -46.50 0.10 -13.17
C ASP A 446 -45.01 -0.25 -13.02
N ARG A 447 -44.12 0.57 -13.57
CA ARG A 447 -42.68 0.39 -13.37
C ARG A 447 -42.26 0.58 -11.92
N ILE A 448 -42.77 1.61 -11.22
CA ILE A 448 -42.53 1.81 -9.78
C ILE A 448 -43.11 0.63 -8.97
N ASP A 449 -44.35 0.22 -9.27
CA ASP A 449 -45.00 -0.90 -8.56
C ASP A 449 -44.28 -2.23 -8.71
N SER A 450 -43.54 -2.43 -9.78
CA SER A 450 -42.69 -3.62 -9.96
C SER A 450 -41.62 -3.77 -8.88
N ALA A 451 -41.29 -2.70 -8.14
CA ALA A 451 -40.36 -2.74 -7.02
C ALA A 451 -40.96 -3.39 -5.75
N LYS A 452 -42.32 -3.51 -5.63
CA LYS A 452 -42.99 -4.06 -4.42
C LYS A 452 -42.49 -5.45 -4.06
N ALA A 453 -42.35 -6.34 -5.03
CA ALA A 453 -41.91 -7.72 -4.80
C ALA A 453 -40.49 -7.76 -4.19
N TYR A 454 -39.64 -6.79 -4.54
CA TYR A 454 -38.26 -6.72 -4.06
C TYR A 454 -38.10 -5.95 -2.74
N ILE A 455 -39.08 -5.14 -2.36
CA ILE A 455 -39.08 -4.45 -1.05
C ILE A 455 -39.66 -5.37 0.05
N ALA A 456 -40.63 -6.21 -0.28
CA ALA A 456 -41.37 -7.03 0.68
C ALA A 456 -40.47 -7.88 1.62
N PRO A 457 -39.40 -8.55 1.18
CA PRO A 457 -38.52 -9.29 2.08
C PRO A 457 -37.86 -8.39 3.14
N ALA A 458 -37.50 -7.17 2.79
CA ALA A 458 -36.85 -6.24 3.71
C ALA A 458 -37.82 -5.62 4.73
N LEU A 459 -39.10 -5.48 4.38
CA LEU A 459 -40.14 -5.01 5.30
C LEU A 459 -40.39 -6.00 6.43
N SER A 460 -40.21 -7.31 6.16
CA SER A 460 -40.35 -8.40 7.12
C SER A 460 -39.02 -8.88 7.72
N SER A 461 -37.90 -8.25 7.36
CA SER A 461 -36.58 -8.61 7.89
C SER A 461 -36.54 -8.44 9.42
N PRO A 462 -35.89 -9.33 10.18
CA PRO A 462 -35.60 -9.13 11.59
C PRO A 462 -34.64 -7.95 11.82
N ASP A 463 -33.80 -7.59 10.84
CA ASP A 463 -32.88 -6.48 10.92
C ASP A 463 -33.63 -5.13 10.79
N SER A 464 -33.46 -4.28 11.80
CA SER A 464 -34.06 -2.93 11.82
C SER A 464 -33.50 -2.03 10.74
N THR A 465 -32.26 -2.24 10.31
CA THR A 465 -31.60 -1.46 9.26
C THR A 465 -32.19 -1.74 7.90
N ASP A 466 -32.48 -3.04 7.61
CA ASP A 466 -33.16 -3.44 6.38
C ASP A 466 -34.58 -2.83 6.32
N ARG A 467 -35.33 -2.92 7.43
CA ARG A 467 -36.68 -2.33 7.52
C ARG A 467 -36.66 -0.81 7.33
N LEU A 468 -35.68 -0.11 7.91
CA LEU A 468 -35.55 1.34 7.75
C LEU A 468 -35.20 1.70 6.30
N SER A 469 -34.28 0.96 5.69
CA SER A 469 -33.92 1.13 4.27
C SER A 469 -35.12 0.88 3.35
N ALA A 470 -35.88 -0.17 3.60
CA ALA A 470 -37.12 -0.44 2.88
C ALA A 470 -38.15 0.70 3.04
N ALA A 471 -38.30 1.25 4.24
CA ALA A 471 -39.20 2.36 4.50
C ALA A 471 -38.81 3.62 3.69
N VAL A 472 -37.52 3.92 3.54
CA VAL A 472 -37.04 5.01 2.68
C VAL A 472 -37.41 4.78 1.21
N PHE A 473 -37.28 3.54 0.69
CA PHE A 473 -37.66 3.25 -0.71
C PHE A 473 -39.17 3.30 -0.91
N VAL A 474 -39.98 2.84 0.07
CA VAL A 474 -41.44 2.98 0.04
C VAL A 474 -41.84 4.47 0.01
N LEU A 475 -41.20 5.30 0.82
CA LEU A 475 -41.44 6.76 0.83
C LEU A 475 -41.09 7.37 -0.55
N THR A 476 -39.93 7.02 -1.10
CA THR A 476 -39.47 7.53 -2.40
C THR A 476 -40.43 7.11 -3.52
N ALA A 477 -40.86 5.85 -3.55
CA ALA A 477 -41.82 5.35 -4.51
C ALA A 477 -43.17 6.08 -4.41
N GLY A 478 -43.73 6.15 -3.20
CA GLY A 478 -45.01 6.84 -2.94
C GLY A 478 -44.97 8.33 -3.28
N SER A 479 -43.90 9.02 -2.93
CA SER A 479 -43.73 10.45 -3.24
C SER A 479 -43.58 10.71 -4.74
N LYS A 480 -42.80 9.88 -5.47
CA LYS A 480 -42.66 9.96 -6.94
C LYS A 480 -43.99 9.75 -7.64
N LEU A 481 -44.76 8.74 -7.21
CA LEU A 481 -46.13 8.50 -7.73
C LEU A 481 -47.06 9.67 -7.49
N ALA A 482 -47.03 10.26 -6.29
CA ALA A 482 -47.85 11.43 -5.93
C ALA A 482 -47.47 12.67 -6.76
N GLN A 483 -46.15 12.92 -6.93
CA GLN A 483 -45.65 14.04 -7.75
C GLN A 483 -46.01 13.88 -9.25
N ALA A 484 -46.08 12.66 -9.76
CA ALA A 484 -46.56 12.39 -11.10
C ALA A 484 -48.09 12.47 -11.26
N GLY A 485 -48.83 12.68 -10.19
CA GLY A 485 -50.28 12.70 -10.17
C GLY A 485 -50.95 11.31 -10.24
N ALA A 486 -50.19 10.25 -9.97
CA ALA A 486 -50.69 8.87 -9.87
C ALA A 486 -51.12 8.56 -8.41
N TYR A 487 -52.06 9.37 -7.88
CA TYR A 487 -52.43 9.36 -6.48
C TYR A 487 -53.07 8.07 -5.98
N ASP A 488 -53.84 7.42 -6.84
CA ASP A 488 -54.46 6.10 -6.63
C ASP A 488 -53.42 5.00 -6.39
N ARG A 489 -52.28 5.12 -7.06
CA ARG A 489 -51.16 4.20 -6.91
C ARG A 489 -50.23 4.60 -5.74
N ALA A 490 -50.08 5.90 -5.47
CA ALA A 490 -49.26 6.42 -4.36
C ALA A 490 -49.85 6.10 -2.99
N TYR A 491 -51.19 6.19 -2.87
CA TYR A 491 -51.91 6.01 -1.59
C TYR A 491 -51.57 4.64 -0.89
N PRO A 492 -51.65 3.47 -1.54
CA PRO A 492 -51.37 2.21 -0.89
C PRO A 492 -49.89 2.09 -0.40
N TRP A 493 -48.94 2.64 -1.13
CA TRP A 493 -47.53 2.66 -0.70
C TRP A 493 -47.36 3.46 0.61
N LEU A 494 -47.98 4.60 0.68
CA LEU A 494 -47.86 5.51 1.81
C LEU A 494 -48.68 5.07 3.02
N ASP A 495 -49.81 4.39 2.81
CA ASP A 495 -50.62 3.78 3.89
C ASP A 495 -49.84 2.65 4.58
N GLN A 496 -49.24 1.76 3.79
CA GLN A 496 -48.33 0.71 4.30
C GLN A 496 -47.15 1.30 5.07
N LEU A 497 -46.56 2.37 4.54
CA LEU A 497 -45.42 3.04 5.18
C LEU A 497 -45.77 3.61 6.53
N LEU A 498 -46.94 4.29 6.66
CA LEU A 498 -47.37 4.87 7.94
C LEU A 498 -47.59 3.82 9.00
N GLN A 499 -48.05 2.63 8.65
CA GLN A 499 -48.14 1.50 9.59
C GLN A 499 -46.77 1.03 10.06
N LEU A 500 -45.77 0.96 9.16
CA LEU A 500 -44.41 0.57 9.48
C LEU A 500 -43.66 1.55 10.37
N VAL A 501 -43.88 2.86 10.14
CA VAL A 501 -43.21 3.94 10.89
C VAL A 501 -44.04 4.50 12.02
N ALA A 502 -45.12 3.83 12.39
CA ALA A 502 -45.93 4.20 13.56
C ALA A 502 -45.04 4.31 14.81
N PRO A 503 -45.30 5.29 15.71
CA PRO A 503 -44.53 5.44 16.94
C PRO A 503 -44.63 4.19 17.80
N ARG A 504 -43.51 3.74 18.34
CA ARG A 504 -43.46 2.59 19.26
C ARG A 504 -43.74 3.00 20.71
N SER A 505 -43.51 4.27 21.02
CA SER A 505 -43.80 4.89 22.31
C SER A 505 -44.05 6.38 22.14
N PRO A 506 -44.67 7.05 23.12
CA PRO A 506 -44.85 8.52 23.12
C PRO A 506 -43.53 9.30 23.01
N ALA A 507 -42.41 8.68 23.41
CA ALA A 507 -41.08 9.28 23.36
C ALA A 507 -40.41 9.17 21.97
N ASP A 508 -40.97 8.42 21.02
CA ASP A 508 -40.43 8.21 19.65
C ASP A 508 -40.75 9.45 18.76
N THR A 509 -40.19 10.59 19.15
CA THR A 509 -40.46 11.89 18.53
C THR A 509 -39.31 12.45 17.70
N VAL A 510 -38.14 11.81 17.70
CA VAL A 510 -36.93 12.26 17.01
C VAL A 510 -36.26 11.10 16.22
N GLY A 511 -35.35 11.45 15.30
CA GLY A 511 -34.56 10.50 14.55
C GLY A 511 -35.07 10.17 13.15
N PRO A 512 -34.35 9.29 12.40
CA PRO A 512 -34.66 9.00 10.98
C PRO A 512 -36.10 8.49 10.76
N ARG A 513 -36.59 7.64 11.64
CA ARG A 513 -37.94 7.08 11.57
C ARG A 513 -39.02 8.17 11.64
N GLN A 514 -38.85 9.17 12.53
CA GLN A 514 -39.74 10.29 12.66
C GLN A 514 -39.75 11.19 11.41
N GLN A 515 -38.56 11.38 10.79
CA GLN A 515 -38.46 12.14 9.54
C GLN A 515 -39.20 11.44 8.40
N ILE A 516 -39.03 10.13 8.27
CA ILE A 516 -39.75 9.31 7.28
C ILE A 516 -41.27 9.43 7.53
N ARG A 517 -41.72 9.32 8.78
CA ARG A 517 -43.12 9.45 9.17
C ARG A 517 -43.70 10.82 8.79
N LEU A 518 -42.94 11.88 9.04
CA LEU A 518 -43.37 13.23 8.72
C LEU A 518 -43.61 13.42 7.21
N GLN A 519 -42.64 13.01 6.38
CA GLN A 519 -42.76 13.04 4.93
C GLN A 519 -43.88 12.13 4.41
N ALA A 520 -43.96 10.90 4.93
CA ALA A 520 -44.99 9.94 4.59
C ALA A 520 -46.40 10.47 4.89
N SER A 521 -46.60 11.10 6.05
CA SER A 521 -47.88 11.66 6.44
C SER A 521 -48.35 12.77 5.51
N PHE A 522 -47.44 13.64 5.08
CA PHE A 522 -47.76 14.69 4.10
C PHE A 522 -48.20 14.07 2.75
N TRP A 523 -47.36 13.20 2.17
CA TRP A 523 -47.66 12.61 0.86
C TRP A 523 -48.87 11.66 0.90
N TYR A 524 -49.06 10.93 2.00
CA TYR A 524 -50.27 10.16 2.26
C TYR A 524 -51.53 11.02 2.22
N GLY A 525 -51.51 12.12 2.95
CA GLY A 525 -52.63 13.03 3.00
C GLY A 525 -52.99 13.60 1.63
N VAL A 526 -51.99 14.09 0.88
CA VAL A 526 -52.15 14.59 -0.48
C VAL A 526 -52.76 13.52 -1.39
N SER A 527 -52.17 12.30 -1.39
CA SER A 527 -52.60 11.20 -2.27
C SER A 527 -53.98 10.67 -1.89
N SER A 528 -54.27 10.60 -0.59
CA SER A 528 -55.57 10.16 -0.08
C SER A 528 -56.70 11.06 -0.54
N VAL A 529 -56.56 12.39 -0.41
CA VAL A 529 -57.58 13.32 -0.88
C VAL A 529 -57.74 13.31 -2.39
N ALA A 530 -56.63 13.38 -3.11
CA ALA A 530 -56.63 13.48 -4.55
C ALA A 530 -57.15 12.21 -5.27
N SER A 531 -57.04 11.03 -4.65
CA SER A 531 -57.59 9.76 -5.16
C SER A 531 -58.97 9.38 -4.59
N LEU A 532 -59.62 10.23 -3.83
CA LEU A 532 -60.89 9.93 -3.15
C LEU A 532 -62.08 9.86 -4.11
N SER A 533 -62.05 10.54 -5.26
CA SER A 533 -63.17 10.64 -6.21
C SER A 533 -63.68 9.28 -6.73
N GLY A 534 -62.79 8.35 -7.02
CA GLY A 534 -63.13 6.99 -7.47
C GLY A 534 -63.88 6.19 -6.40
N PRO A 535 -63.31 5.99 -5.19
CA PRO A 535 -64.00 5.35 -4.07
C PRO A 535 -65.28 6.03 -3.67
N TRP A 536 -65.34 7.37 -3.71
CA TRP A 536 -66.58 8.13 -3.44
C TRP A 536 -67.68 7.84 -4.44
N THR A 537 -67.36 7.83 -5.73
CA THR A 537 -68.31 7.50 -6.80
C THR A 537 -68.78 6.05 -6.69
N ALA A 538 -67.88 5.11 -6.39
CA ALA A 538 -68.24 3.71 -6.17
C ALA A 538 -69.22 3.57 -4.96
N MET A 539 -68.91 4.17 -3.84
CA MET A 539 -69.75 4.19 -2.63
C MET A 539 -71.15 4.73 -2.92
N THR A 540 -71.25 5.87 -3.61
CA THR A 540 -72.54 6.49 -3.95
C THR A 540 -73.39 5.62 -4.91
N LYS A 541 -72.74 4.89 -5.80
CA LYS A 541 -73.39 3.97 -6.71
C LYS A 541 -73.88 2.69 -6.03
N THR A 542 -73.06 2.10 -5.17
CA THR A 542 -73.37 0.86 -4.46
C THR A 542 -74.28 1.08 -3.23
N LYS A 543 -74.33 2.32 -2.71
CA LYS A 543 -75.00 2.70 -1.45
C LYS A 543 -74.60 1.80 -0.28
N SER A 544 -73.33 1.32 -0.28
CA SER A 544 -72.75 0.42 0.71
C SER A 544 -72.40 1.15 2.00
N CYS A 545 -72.92 0.69 3.12
CA CYS A 545 -72.53 1.21 4.43
C CYS A 545 -71.10 0.85 4.82
N SER A 546 -70.57 -0.29 4.35
CA SER A 546 -69.15 -0.66 4.55
C SER A 546 -68.21 0.30 3.83
N ASP A 547 -68.58 0.66 2.57
CA ASP A 547 -67.78 1.59 1.78
C ASP A 547 -67.85 3.01 2.40
N ALA A 548 -69.05 3.43 2.86
CA ALA A 548 -69.22 4.69 3.54
C ALA A 548 -68.39 4.78 4.83
N LYS A 549 -68.33 3.69 5.62
CA LYS A 549 -67.49 3.60 6.80
C LYS A 549 -65.99 3.68 6.42
N ALA A 550 -65.58 2.91 5.45
CA ALA A 550 -64.20 2.91 4.98
C ALA A 550 -63.73 4.30 4.51
N ILE A 551 -64.61 5.04 3.79
CA ILE A 551 -64.32 6.43 3.41
C ILE A 551 -64.25 7.35 4.62
N SER A 552 -65.17 7.22 5.58
CA SER A 552 -65.15 8.02 6.82
C SER A 552 -63.85 7.80 7.60
N ASP A 553 -63.47 6.55 7.80
CA ASP A 553 -62.21 6.18 8.49
C ASP A 553 -60.98 6.70 7.72
N ARG A 554 -61.03 6.65 6.39
CA ARG A 554 -59.98 7.22 5.53
C ARG A 554 -59.87 8.73 5.69
N LEU A 555 -60.99 9.47 5.71
CA LEU A 555 -61.01 10.91 5.90
C LEU A 555 -60.41 11.31 7.24
N THR A 556 -60.78 10.61 8.33
CA THR A 556 -60.22 10.88 9.66
C THR A 556 -58.70 10.68 9.67
N ARG A 557 -58.23 9.53 9.19
CA ARG A 557 -56.78 9.26 9.09
C ARG A 557 -56.05 10.26 8.20
N THR A 558 -56.70 10.71 7.11
CA THR A 558 -56.14 11.70 6.21
C THR A 558 -55.99 13.08 6.88
N LYS A 559 -56.96 13.47 7.66
CA LYS A 559 -56.94 14.71 8.43
C LYS A 559 -55.82 14.72 9.47
N ASP A 560 -55.67 13.63 10.23
CA ASP A 560 -54.58 13.47 11.21
C ASP A 560 -53.21 13.47 10.55
N ALA A 561 -53.07 12.77 9.44
CA ALA A 561 -51.83 12.71 8.67
C ALA A 561 -51.47 14.09 8.10
N LEU A 562 -52.43 14.82 7.50
CA LEU A 562 -52.17 16.17 6.97
C LEU A 562 -51.82 17.17 8.06
N ALA A 563 -52.48 17.11 9.22
CA ALA A 563 -52.15 17.95 10.36
C ALA A 563 -50.74 17.71 10.88
N PHE A 564 -50.31 16.43 10.95
CA PHE A 564 -48.94 16.05 11.31
C PHE A 564 -47.93 16.41 10.22
N GLY A 565 -48.25 16.12 8.95
CA GLY A 565 -47.38 16.36 7.79
C GLY A 565 -47.32 17.83 7.35
N ALA A 566 -48.13 18.72 7.88
CA ALA A 566 -48.20 20.16 7.55
C ALA A 566 -46.83 20.87 7.74
N ARG A 567 -45.96 20.33 8.59
CA ARG A 567 -44.59 20.83 8.81
C ARG A 567 -43.71 20.73 7.57
N VAL A 568 -44.05 19.87 6.60
CA VAL A 568 -43.30 19.73 5.35
C VAL A 568 -43.65 20.85 4.36
N HIS A 569 -44.97 21.09 4.15
CA HIS A 569 -45.44 22.09 3.20
C HIS A 569 -46.85 22.60 3.62
N LEU A 570 -46.88 23.60 4.47
CA LEU A 570 -48.11 24.12 5.09
C LEU A 570 -49.19 24.60 4.10
N PRO A 571 -48.90 25.38 3.03
CA PRO A 571 -49.93 25.82 2.08
C PRO A 571 -50.69 24.66 1.41
N THR A 572 -49.95 23.64 0.95
CA THR A 572 -50.54 22.45 0.32
C THR A 572 -51.37 21.65 1.33
N ALA A 573 -50.82 21.43 2.54
CA ALA A 573 -51.54 20.72 3.61
C ALA A 573 -52.84 21.42 3.96
N ASN A 574 -52.86 22.74 4.11
CA ASN A 574 -54.07 23.53 4.41
C ASN A 574 -55.12 23.41 3.29
N THR A 575 -54.70 23.49 2.02
CA THR A 575 -55.60 23.29 0.90
C THR A 575 -56.24 21.90 0.92
N MET A 576 -55.47 20.87 1.20
CA MET A 576 -55.96 19.49 1.29
C MET A 576 -56.88 19.29 2.51
N LEU A 577 -56.57 19.90 3.67
CA LEU A 577 -57.46 19.88 4.85
C LEU A 577 -58.82 20.51 4.57
N GLN A 578 -58.85 21.61 3.81
CA GLN A 578 -60.13 22.21 3.38
C GLN A 578 -60.93 21.25 2.49
N ASN A 579 -60.27 20.51 1.61
CA ASN A 579 -60.92 19.50 0.80
C ASN A 579 -61.45 18.33 1.64
N VAL A 580 -60.70 17.85 2.64
CA VAL A 580 -61.16 16.84 3.61
C VAL A 580 -62.41 17.32 4.30
N ALA A 581 -62.44 18.56 4.80
CA ALA A 581 -63.56 19.11 5.51
C ALA A 581 -64.86 19.14 4.64
N LYS A 582 -64.73 19.41 3.32
CA LYS A 582 -65.88 19.34 2.39
C LYS A 582 -66.48 17.94 2.30
N PHE A 583 -65.63 16.89 2.25
CA PHE A 583 -66.10 15.51 2.23
C PHE A 583 -66.71 15.10 3.59
N GLU A 584 -66.07 15.48 4.70
CA GLU A 584 -66.57 15.20 6.06
C GLU A 584 -67.97 15.82 6.28
N ALA A 585 -68.20 17.04 5.78
CA ALA A 585 -69.49 17.73 5.92
C ALA A 585 -70.67 17.00 5.23
N VAL A 586 -70.39 16.21 4.22
CA VAL A 586 -71.42 15.43 3.47
C VAL A 586 -71.67 14.05 4.09
N MET A 587 -70.73 13.49 4.86
CA MET A 587 -70.83 12.15 5.43
C MET A 587 -72.07 11.91 6.30
N PRO A 588 -72.57 12.84 7.14
CA PRO A 588 -73.81 12.63 7.88
C PRO A 588 -75.05 12.43 7.00
N GLN A 589 -75.11 13.15 5.85
CA GLN A 589 -76.18 12.98 4.89
C GLN A 589 -76.11 11.60 4.17
N VAL A 590 -74.89 11.17 3.81
CA VAL A 590 -74.62 9.84 3.24
C VAL A 590 -75.10 8.73 4.19
N LYS A 591 -74.75 8.84 5.48
CA LYS A 591 -75.19 7.90 6.53
C LYS A 591 -76.73 7.80 6.60
N LYS A 592 -77.41 8.93 6.60
CA LYS A 592 -78.86 9.00 6.61
C LYS A 592 -79.47 8.41 5.35
N GLN A 593 -78.94 8.76 4.20
CA GLN A 593 -79.46 8.32 2.89
C GLN A 593 -79.28 6.81 2.70
N PHE A 594 -78.16 6.24 3.14
CA PHE A 594 -77.89 4.78 3.00
C PHE A 594 -78.48 3.98 4.15
N LYS A 595 -79.11 4.59 5.16
CA LYS A 595 -79.70 3.97 6.36
C LYS A 595 -78.69 3.17 7.16
N CYS A 596 -77.45 3.66 7.29
CA CYS A 596 -76.39 2.97 8.02
C CYS A 596 -76.60 3.12 9.55
N LYS A 597 -76.68 1.97 10.26
CA LYS A 597 -76.96 1.96 11.70
C LYS A 597 -75.70 2.06 12.55
N ASN A 598 -74.55 1.65 12.04
CA ASN A 598 -73.31 1.52 12.81
C ASN A 598 -72.08 2.05 12.03
N PHE A 599 -71.79 3.38 12.07
CA PHE A 599 -70.44 3.95 11.91
C PHE A 599 -70.39 5.44 12.18
#